data_ece71ca1e8c713dbb6232adbb0577dc8
#
_entry.id   ece71ca1e8c713dbb6232adbb0577dc8
#
_cell.length_a   1.000
_cell.length_b   1.000
_cell.length_c   1.000
_cell.angle_alpha   90.00
_cell.angle_beta   90.00
_cell.angle_gamma   90.00
#
_symmetry.space_group_name_H-M   'P 1'
#
loop_
_entity.id
_entity.type
_entity.pdbx_description
1 polymer ?
#
loop_
_entity_poly.entity_id
_entity_poly.type
_entity_poly.pdbx_seq_one_letter_code
_entity_poly.pdbx_strand_id
1 'polypeptide(L)'
;MTYRQKTKNIVLTSLLFITSSLITFSAAAAQLAIVIDDFGYRKQDDNRILELPPQVSIAILPNSPFGKEMAEKAHRQGREILIHMPMAPISKQPLERDTLRPSMSAAEIDTLIKAAIARVPYATGMNNHMGSAMTSDLTAMQHVMASLSGSGFYFLDSVTIGSTKATQAAQGTPVRVLRRQVFLDNVQTEEETRKQLNRAVALARKQGSVIAIGHPHPSTVRALHKLIPQLPPDIELVSPGYMLTHAGKPSAVKPQPEKPVVPVKPVVKEKPWLTPMTEQCEGKAEIGGEFYTNYINLLTEALLRDQMNDKVAEVLLSVRMALPQPDTAPPAAKESVSTDLKAAEKVPAEPAAETQR
;
A
#
# COMPACT_ATOMS: atom_id res chain seq x y z
N MET A 1 73.24 -13.32 -2.05
CA MET A 1 72.09 -12.42 -1.76
C MET A 1 72.35 -11.74 -0.38
N THR A 2 72.63 -10.48 -0.43
CA THR A 2 73.06 -9.73 0.76
C THR A 2 71.86 -9.42 1.64
N TYR A 3 72.06 -9.37 2.96
CA TYR A 3 71.09 -9.07 4.00
C TYR A 3 70.22 -7.82 3.68
N ARG A 4 70.81 -6.87 2.98
CA ARG A 4 70.15 -5.61 2.53
C ARG A 4 69.08 -5.81 1.46
N GLN A 5 69.11 -6.91 0.67
CA GLN A 5 68.11 -7.26 -0.28
C GLN A 5 66.89 -7.98 0.32
N LYS A 6 67.14 -8.78 1.39
CA LYS A 6 66.06 -9.46 2.12
C LYS A 6 65.13 -8.46 2.88
N THR A 7 65.77 -7.44 3.50
CA THR A 7 64.99 -6.40 4.18
C THR A 7 64.13 -5.52 3.27
N LYS A 8 64.63 -5.18 2.08
CA LYS A 8 63.86 -4.44 1.06
C LYS A 8 62.63 -5.22 0.56
N ASN A 9 62.75 -6.51 0.36
CA ASN A 9 61.66 -7.36 -0.11
C ASN A 9 60.60 -7.56 1.01
N ILE A 10 60.99 -7.66 2.28
CA ILE A 10 60.05 -7.78 3.42
C ILE A 10 59.28 -6.49 3.60
N VAL A 11 59.90 -5.32 3.48
CA VAL A 11 59.21 -4.04 3.61
C VAL A 11 58.25 -3.80 2.41
N LEU A 12 58.65 -4.19 1.19
CA LEU A 12 57.79 -4.04 0.01
C LEU A 12 56.57 -4.97 0.05
N THR A 13 56.75 -6.23 0.53
CA THR A 13 55.65 -7.19 0.71
C THR A 13 54.69 -6.76 1.84
N SER A 14 55.21 -6.22 2.93
CA SER A 14 54.36 -5.71 4.03
C SER A 14 53.57 -4.46 3.62
N LEU A 15 54.15 -3.58 2.80
CA LEU A 15 53.45 -2.41 2.28
C LEU A 15 52.35 -2.78 1.29
N LEU A 16 52.53 -3.83 0.47
CA LEU A 16 51.50 -4.34 -0.47
C LEU A 16 50.33 -5.00 0.28
N PHE A 17 50.56 -5.62 1.44
CA PHE A 17 49.52 -6.21 2.27
C PHE A 17 48.67 -5.16 3.03
N ILE A 18 49.26 -4.03 3.42
CA ILE A 18 48.56 -2.96 4.12
C ILE A 18 47.68 -2.16 3.18
N THR A 19 48.02 -2.02 1.88
CA THR A 19 47.21 -1.31 0.90
C THR A 19 46.03 -2.14 0.38
N SER A 20 46.05 -3.48 0.57
CA SER A 20 44.98 -4.37 0.13
C SER A 20 43.75 -4.39 1.05
N SER A 21 43.83 -3.81 2.26
CA SER A 21 42.78 -3.88 3.29
C SER A 21 41.80 -2.70 3.30
N LEU A 22 41.88 -1.77 2.34
CA LEU A 22 41.05 -0.55 2.32
C LEU A 22 40.09 -0.47 1.15
N ILE A 23 39.76 -1.60 0.51
CA ILE A 23 38.59 -1.64 -0.36
C ILE A 23 37.38 -1.85 0.55
N THR A 24 36.96 -0.79 1.24
CA THR A 24 35.63 -0.74 1.81
C THR A 24 34.63 -0.81 0.66
N PHE A 25 34.05 -1.98 0.42
CA PHE A 25 32.84 -2.08 -0.36
C PHE A 25 31.78 -1.24 0.35
N SER A 26 31.62 0.01 -0.06
CA SER A 26 30.46 0.80 0.32
C SER A 26 29.25 0.13 -0.31
N ALA A 27 28.63 -0.79 0.42
CA ALA A 27 27.35 -1.33 0.01
C ALA A 27 26.37 -0.14 -0.08
N ALA A 28 25.79 0.08 -1.24
CA ALA A 28 24.75 1.09 -1.40
C ALA A 28 23.61 0.76 -0.45
N ALA A 29 23.16 1.77 0.32
CA ALA A 29 22.01 1.60 1.19
C ALA A 29 20.77 1.28 0.33
N ALA A 30 19.97 0.32 0.79
CA ALA A 30 18.72 -0.02 0.13
C ALA A 30 17.69 1.10 0.38
N GLN A 31 16.95 1.48 -0.66
CA GLN A 31 16.03 2.60 -0.63
C GLN A 31 14.63 2.17 -0.22
N LEU A 32 14.06 2.88 0.75
CA LEU A 32 12.68 2.74 1.17
C LEU A 32 11.95 4.08 0.95
N ALA A 33 10.91 4.09 0.14
CA ALA A 33 9.98 5.21 0.08
C ALA A 33 8.70 4.85 0.84
N ILE A 34 8.24 5.79 1.66
CA ILE A 34 6.95 5.70 2.36
C ILE A 34 6.07 6.84 1.86
N VAL A 35 4.86 6.50 1.40
CA VAL A 35 3.84 7.46 0.99
C VAL A 35 2.63 7.28 1.88
N ILE A 36 2.07 8.38 2.38
CA ILE A 36 0.84 8.36 3.17
C ILE A 36 -0.26 8.99 2.33
N ASP A 37 -1.22 8.15 1.95
CA ASP A 37 -2.38 8.49 1.14
C ASP A 37 -3.50 9.16 1.96
N ASP A 38 -4.62 9.53 1.35
CA ASP A 38 -5.83 10.09 1.95
C ASP A 38 -5.65 11.39 2.75
N PHE A 39 -4.61 12.17 2.45
CA PHE A 39 -4.37 13.45 3.14
C PHE A 39 -5.44 14.49 2.85
N GLY A 40 -5.72 15.30 3.86
CA GLY A 40 -6.57 16.48 3.79
C GLY A 40 -7.94 16.34 4.44
N TYR A 41 -8.30 15.19 4.99
CA TYR A 41 -9.54 14.99 5.75
C TYR A 41 -9.34 14.94 7.27
N ARG A 42 -8.19 14.45 7.73
CA ARG A 42 -7.89 14.18 9.13
C ARG A 42 -6.83 15.13 9.67
N LYS A 43 -7.15 16.41 9.75
CA LYS A 43 -6.18 17.48 10.07
C LYS A 43 -5.25 17.15 11.24
N GLN A 44 -5.73 16.48 12.29
CA GLN A 44 -4.93 16.13 13.45
C GLN A 44 -3.90 15.03 13.11
N ASP A 45 -4.34 13.94 12.48
CA ASP A 45 -3.48 12.83 12.10
C ASP A 45 -2.52 13.24 10.96
N ASP A 46 -3.01 14.04 9.99
CA ASP A 46 -2.21 14.61 8.92
C ASP A 46 -1.04 15.46 9.48
N ASN A 47 -1.31 16.35 10.44
CA ASN A 47 -0.25 17.12 11.08
C ASN A 47 0.76 16.23 11.81
N ARG A 48 0.32 15.16 12.46
CA ARG A 48 1.24 14.20 13.11
C ARG A 48 2.12 13.48 12.10
N ILE A 49 1.60 13.13 10.92
CA ILE A 49 2.44 12.59 9.83
C ILE A 49 3.47 13.62 9.37
N LEU A 50 3.12 14.91 9.33
CA LEU A 50 4.07 15.97 8.97
C LEU A 50 5.19 16.18 9.99
N GLU A 51 5.09 15.63 11.20
CA GLU A 51 6.18 15.59 12.20
C GLU A 51 7.24 14.50 11.89
N LEU A 52 6.93 13.52 11.04
CA LEU A 52 7.88 12.53 10.57
C LEU A 52 8.96 13.17 9.67
N PRO A 53 10.08 12.49 9.40
CA PRO A 53 11.10 12.99 8.47
C PRO A 53 10.51 13.40 7.10
N PRO A 54 10.98 14.48 6.48
CA PRO A 54 10.41 15.00 5.23
C PRO A 54 10.56 14.05 4.03
N GLN A 55 11.34 12.99 4.15
CA GLN A 55 11.43 11.93 3.15
C GLN A 55 10.16 11.06 3.07
N VAL A 56 9.30 11.07 4.10
CA VAL A 56 7.97 10.46 4.02
C VAL A 56 7.09 11.35 3.16
N SER A 57 6.70 10.88 1.98
CA SER A 57 5.86 11.62 1.05
C SER A 57 4.39 11.53 1.44
N ILE A 58 3.59 12.46 0.96
CA ILE A 58 2.14 12.47 1.18
C ILE A 58 1.39 12.54 -0.14
N ALA A 59 0.20 11.93 -0.20
CA ALA A 59 -0.70 12.02 -1.34
C ALA A 59 -2.04 12.62 -0.89
N ILE A 60 -2.43 13.71 -1.52
CA ILE A 60 -3.53 14.58 -1.08
C ILE A 60 -4.74 14.38 -1.97
N LEU A 61 -5.90 14.12 -1.38
CA LEU A 61 -7.18 14.09 -2.07
C LEU A 61 -7.57 15.51 -2.54
N PRO A 62 -7.78 15.73 -3.85
CA PRO A 62 -7.93 17.09 -4.41
C PRO A 62 -9.13 17.87 -3.87
N ASN A 63 -10.18 17.17 -3.42
CA ASN A 63 -11.39 17.77 -2.90
C ASN A 63 -11.46 17.79 -1.37
N SER A 64 -10.39 17.41 -0.69
CA SER A 64 -10.35 17.38 0.77
C SER A 64 -10.33 18.81 1.36
N PRO A 65 -10.99 19.03 2.50
CA PRO A 65 -11.17 20.37 3.06
C PRO A 65 -9.87 21.04 3.52
N PHE A 66 -8.87 20.24 3.91
CA PHE A 66 -7.58 20.75 4.40
C PHE A 66 -6.43 20.47 3.42
N GLY A 67 -6.71 19.94 2.20
CA GLY A 67 -5.69 19.51 1.24
C GLY A 67 -4.70 20.60 0.89
N LYS A 68 -5.17 21.82 0.59
CA LYS A 68 -4.31 22.96 0.28
C LYS A 68 -3.41 23.35 1.47
N GLU A 69 -3.97 23.41 2.67
CA GLU A 69 -3.20 23.73 3.90
C GLU A 69 -2.10 22.70 4.13
N MET A 70 -2.40 21.40 3.93
CA MET A 70 -1.43 20.32 4.09
C MET A 70 -0.35 20.37 3.01
N ALA A 71 -0.71 20.69 1.77
CA ALA A 71 0.25 20.88 0.68
C ALA A 71 1.24 22.01 0.98
N GLU A 72 0.74 23.15 1.43
CA GLU A 72 1.59 24.30 1.80
C GLU A 72 2.53 23.99 2.97
N LYS A 73 2.05 23.24 3.99
CA LYS A 73 2.90 22.80 5.11
C LYS A 73 3.98 21.82 4.66
N ALA A 74 3.61 20.83 3.86
CA ALA A 74 4.54 19.83 3.33
C ALA A 74 5.62 20.48 2.45
N HIS A 75 5.21 21.40 1.58
CA HIS A 75 6.14 22.14 0.71
C HIS A 75 7.17 22.91 1.52
N ARG A 76 6.77 23.61 2.60
CA ARG A 76 7.72 24.32 3.48
C ARG A 76 8.74 23.40 4.16
N GLN A 77 8.44 22.12 4.28
CA GLN A 77 9.34 21.11 4.82
C GLN A 77 10.26 20.49 3.74
N GLY A 78 10.08 20.83 2.46
CA GLY A 78 10.73 20.15 1.34
C GLY A 78 10.23 18.71 1.13
N ARG A 79 9.03 18.41 1.62
CA ARG A 79 8.39 17.09 1.51
C ARG A 79 7.77 16.93 0.13
N GLU A 80 7.94 15.76 -0.48
CA GLU A 80 7.31 15.43 -1.74
C GLU A 80 5.79 15.26 -1.57
N ILE A 81 5.05 15.81 -2.54
CA ILE A 81 3.59 15.83 -2.55
C ILE A 81 3.10 15.17 -3.82
N LEU A 82 2.15 14.25 -3.70
CA LEU A 82 1.41 13.64 -4.80
C LEU A 82 -0.05 14.07 -4.75
N ILE A 83 -0.69 14.03 -5.92
CA ILE A 83 -2.15 14.07 -6.02
C ILE A 83 -2.68 12.66 -5.82
N HIS A 84 -3.52 12.45 -4.80
CA HIS A 84 -4.24 11.19 -4.60
C HIS A 84 -5.54 11.22 -5.39
N MET A 85 -5.46 10.82 -6.68
CA MET A 85 -6.57 11.00 -7.62
C MET A 85 -7.65 9.95 -7.42
N PRO A 86 -8.91 10.34 -7.14
CA PRO A 86 -10.01 9.41 -7.04
C PRO A 86 -10.27 8.70 -8.36
N MET A 87 -10.28 7.36 -8.33
CA MET A 87 -10.47 6.49 -9.48
C MET A 87 -11.48 5.39 -9.17
N ALA A 88 -12.36 5.06 -10.11
CA ALA A 88 -13.45 4.12 -9.90
C ALA A 88 -12.94 2.71 -9.54
N PRO A 89 -13.41 2.11 -8.43
CA PRO A 89 -13.17 0.72 -8.10
C PRO A 89 -14.16 -0.20 -8.82
N ILE A 90 -13.88 -1.51 -8.83
CA ILE A 90 -14.84 -2.54 -9.28
C ILE A 90 -15.98 -2.67 -8.26
N SER A 91 -15.69 -2.48 -6.99
CA SER A 91 -16.66 -2.56 -5.89
C SER A 91 -17.67 -1.41 -5.93
N LYS A 92 -18.89 -1.67 -5.45
CA LYS A 92 -19.94 -0.66 -5.31
C LYS A 92 -19.76 0.08 -3.98
N GLN A 93 -18.84 1.04 -3.94
CA GLN A 93 -18.61 1.89 -2.78
C GLN A 93 -18.99 3.35 -3.11
N PRO A 94 -19.32 4.18 -2.12
CA PRO A 94 -19.44 5.62 -2.32
C PRO A 94 -18.15 6.16 -2.93
N LEU A 95 -18.29 7.02 -3.93
CA LEU A 95 -17.16 7.58 -4.65
C LEU A 95 -16.92 9.02 -4.20
N GLU A 96 -15.66 9.40 -4.14
CA GLU A 96 -15.25 10.78 -4.02
C GLU A 96 -15.76 11.60 -5.23
N ARG A 97 -15.99 12.90 -4.99
CA ARG A 97 -16.30 13.81 -6.08
C ARG A 97 -15.15 13.82 -7.10
N ASP A 98 -15.48 14.01 -8.35
CA ASP A 98 -14.53 14.08 -9.47
C ASP A 98 -13.72 12.76 -9.66
N THR A 99 -14.31 11.62 -9.27
CA THR A 99 -13.71 10.29 -9.48
C THR A 99 -13.62 9.96 -10.97
N LEU A 100 -12.43 9.64 -11.46
CA LEU A 100 -12.19 9.17 -12.83
C LEU A 100 -12.85 7.81 -13.05
N ARG A 101 -13.52 7.64 -14.20
CA ARG A 101 -14.21 6.40 -14.58
C ARG A 101 -13.77 5.93 -15.96
N PRO A 102 -13.73 4.61 -16.22
CA PRO A 102 -13.37 4.07 -17.54
C PRO A 102 -14.28 4.57 -18.68
N SER A 103 -15.54 4.92 -18.36
CA SER A 103 -16.49 5.43 -19.35
C SER A 103 -16.28 6.89 -19.76
N MET A 104 -15.37 7.60 -19.13
CA MET A 104 -15.10 9.00 -19.44
C MET A 104 -14.26 9.14 -20.71
N SER A 105 -14.54 10.18 -21.48
CA SER A 105 -13.73 10.58 -22.61
C SER A 105 -12.36 11.13 -22.16
N ALA A 106 -11.42 11.18 -23.09
CA ALA A 106 -10.10 11.78 -22.83
C ALA A 106 -10.20 13.24 -22.35
N ALA A 107 -11.14 14.02 -22.91
CA ALA A 107 -11.34 15.42 -22.53
C ALA A 107 -11.89 15.59 -21.10
N GLU A 108 -12.82 14.71 -20.69
CA GLU A 108 -13.33 14.71 -19.30
C GLU A 108 -12.25 14.35 -18.31
N ILE A 109 -11.45 13.31 -18.60
CA ILE A 109 -10.32 12.89 -17.76
C ILE A 109 -9.30 14.02 -17.65
N ASP A 110 -8.93 14.65 -18.77
CA ASP A 110 -7.98 15.76 -18.81
C ASP A 110 -8.47 16.96 -17.98
N THR A 111 -9.75 17.30 -18.09
CA THR A 111 -10.37 18.38 -17.32
C THR A 111 -10.27 18.11 -15.81
N LEU A 112 -10.59 16.89 -15.38
CA LEU A 112 -10.56 16.52 -13.97
C LEU A 112 -9.13 16.47 -13.41
N ILE A 113 -8.17 15.96 -14.20
CA ILE A 113 -6.76 15.92 -13.81
C ILE A 113 -6.20 17.34 -13.68
N LYS A 114 -6.47 18.24 -14.63
CA LYS A 114 -6.05 19.63 -14.54
C LYS A 114 -6.66 20.35 -13.34
N ALA A 115 -7.92 20.10 -13.05
CA ALA A 115 -8.57 20.62 -11.86
C ALA A 115 -7.93 20.10 -10.57
N ALA A 116 -7.55 18.82 -10.53
CA ALA A 116 -6.84 18.22 -9.39
C ALA A 116 -5.45 18.86 -9.19
N ILE A 117 -4.70 19.07 -10.28
CA ILE A 117 -3.39 19.75 -10.26
C ILE A 117 -3.53 21.18 -9.68
N ALA A 118 -4.56 21.90 -10.09
CA ALA A 118 -4.81 23.27 -9.59
C ALA A 118 -5.17 23.29 -8.07
N ARG A 119 -5.78 22.23 -7.56
CA ARG A 119 -6.21 22.13 -6.14
C ARG A 119 -5.10 21.66 -5.20
N VAL A 120 -4.15 20.88 -5.69
CA VAL A 120 -3.03 20.37 -4.89
C VAL A 120 -1.73 21.04 -5.35
N PRO A 121 -1.41 22.23 -4.83
CA PRO A 121 -0.21 22.94 -5.22
C PRO A 121 1.05 22.15 -4.83
N TYR A 122 2.15 22.40 -5.59
CA TYR A 122 3.46 21.79 -5.37
C TYR A 122 3.54 20.28 -5.57
N ALA A 123 2.48 19.64 -6.08
CA ALA A 123 2.53 18.22 -6.39
C ALA A 123 3.52 17.94 -7.54
N THR A 124 4.25 16.83 -7.43
CA THR A 124 5.25 16.38 -8.41
C THR A 124 4.90 15.06 -9.06
N GLY A 125 3.83 14.42 -8.60
CA GLY A 125 3.32 13.16 -9.11
C GLY A 125 1.86 12.94 -8.75
N MET A 126 1.33 11.82 -9.21
CA MET A 126 -0.05 11.41 -8.95
C MET A 126 -0.07 9.92 -8.62
N ASN A 127 -0.93 9.50 -7.69
CA ASN A 127 -1.27 8.09 -7.48
C ASN A 127 -2.80 7.91 -7.46
N ASN A 128 -3.25 6.65 -7.48
CA ASN A 128 -4.68 6.36 -7.51
C ASN A 128 -5.24 6.09 -6.10
N HIS A 129 -6.29 6.85 -5.72
CA HIS A 129 -7.20 6.49 -4.65
C HIS A 129 -8.21 5.47 -5.17
N MET A 130 -8.32 4.29 -4.53
CA MET A 130 -9.07 3.16 -5.08
C MET A 130 -8.60 2.79 -6.50
N GLY A 131 -9.52 2.67 -7.45
CA GLY A 131 -9.20 2.64 -8.88
C GLY A 131 -9.05 1.25 -9.48
N SER A 132 -9.54 0.18 -8.86
CA SER A 132 -9.39 -1.17 -9.42
C SER A 132 -10.08 -1.35 -10.78
N ALA A 133 -11.21 -0.66 -11.06
CA ALA A 133 -11.80 -0.63 -12.39
C ALA A 133 -11.00 0.28 -13.34
N MET A 134 -10.68 1.49 -12.90
CA MET A 134 -9.97 2.47 -13.72
C MET A 134 -8.59 1.99 -14.14
N THR A 135 -7.78 1.50 -13.20
CA THR A 135 -6.40 1.08 -13.48
C THR A 135 -6.31 -0.22 -14.27
N SER A 136 -7.36 -1.05 -14.30
CA SER A 136 -7.42 -2.26 -15.14
C SER A 136 -7.86 -1.99 -16.58
N ASP A 137 -8.37 -0.79 -16.89
CA ASP A 137 -8.74 -0.38 -18.24
C ASP A 137 -7.58 0.31 -18.95
N LEU A 138 -7.09 -0.29 -20.04
CA LEU A 138 -5.93 0.23 -20.76
C LEU A 138 -6.22 1.59 -21.41
N THR A 139 -7.37 1.74 -22.06
CA THR A 139 -7.75 2.96 -22.79
C THR A 139 -7.92 4.13 -21.81
N ALA A 140 -8.63 3.89 -20.72
CA ALA A 140 -8.82 4.90 -19.69
C ALA A 140 -7.49 5.34 -19.07
N MET A 141 -6.59 4.40 -18.78
CA MET A 141 -5.26 4.73 -18.26
C MET A 141 -4.37 5.42 -19.31
N GLN A 142 -4.53 5.13 -20.61
CA GLN A 142 -3.85 5.89 -21.68
C GLN A 142 -4.29 7.37 -21.69
N HIS A 143 -5.57 7.65 -21.47
CA HIS A 143 -6.06 9.02 -21.31
C HIS A 143 -5.45 9.72 -20.09
N VAL A 144 -5.32 9.00 -18.97
CA VAL A 144 -4.62 9.53 -17.77
C VAL A 144 -3.16 9.86 -18.09
N MET A 145 -2.43 8.93 -18.71
CA MET A 145 -1.01 9.15 -19.04
C MET A 145 -0.84 10.28 -20.07
N ALA A 146 -1.73 10.40 -21.04
CA ALA A 146 -1.73 11.51 -22.00
C ALA A 146 -1.91 12.86 -21.30
N SER A 147 -2.86 12.96 -20.37
CA SER A 147 -3.07 14.18 -19.57
C SER A 147 -1.87 14.54 -18.69
N LEU A 148 -1.23 13.54 -18.08
CA LEU A 148 -0.04 13.76 -17.25
C LEU A 148 1.21 14.13 -18.06
N SER A 149 1.28 13.78 -19.34
CA SER A 149 2.45 14.01 -20.20
C SER A 149 2.89 15.49 -20.29
N GLY A 150 1.93 16.40 -20.16
CA GLY A 150 2.21 17.85 -20.19
C GLY A 150 2.59 18.48 -18.85
N SER A 151 2.44 17.74 -17.74
CA SER A 151 2.65 18.26 -16.38
C SER A 151 4.06 17.98 -15.82
N GLY A 152 4.81 17.06 -16.42
CA GLY A 152 6.06 16.55 -15.87
C GLY A 152 5.89 15.59 -14.69
N PHE A 153 4.66 15.18 -14.39
CA PHE A 153 4.35 14.28 -13.29
C PHE A 153 4.75 12.85 -13.62
N TYR A 154 5.13 12.10 -12.58
CA TYR A 154 5.15 10.65 -12.65
C TYR A 154 3.85 10.07 -12.09
N PHE A 155 3.58 8.80 -12.38
CA PHE A 155 2.45 8.09 -11.82
C PHE A 155 2.95 7.00 -10.86
N LEU A 156 2.44 6.99 -9.63
CA LEU A 156 2.66 5.91 -8.67
C LEU A 156 1.41 5.02 -8.63
N ASP A 157 1.50 3.85 -9.24
CA ASP A 157 0.45 2.84 -9.19
C ASP A 157 0.34 2.27 -7.78
N SER A 158 -0.77 2.55 -7.09
CA SER A 158 -1.07 2.01 -5.75
C SER A 158 -1.40 0.51 -5.78
N VAL A 159 -1.47 -0.10 -6.97
CA VAL A 159 -1.71 -1.53 -7.20
C VAL A 159 -2.92 -2.04 -6.40
N THR A 160 -4.06 -1.41 -6.58
CA THR A 160 -5.34 -1.83 -5.98
C THR A 160 -5.94 -3.06 -6.68
N ILE A 161 -5.35 -3.46 -7.80
CA ILE A 161 -5.66 -4.68 -8.55
C ILE A 161 -4.40 -5.21 -9.22
N GLY A 162 -4.23 -6.54 -9.26
CA GLY A 162 -3.05 -7.17 -9.88
C GLY A 162 -2.98 -6.98 -11.41
N SER A 163 -4.14 -6.85 -12.08
CA SER A 163 -4.25 -6.67 -13.54
C SER A 163 -4.12 -5.21 -14.00
N THR A 164 -3.59 -4.32 -13.17
CA THR A 164 -3.38 -2.90 -13.51
C THR A 164 -2.66 -2.73 -14.86
N LYS A 165 -3.07 -1.74 -15.62
CA LYS A 165 -2.53 -1.36 -16.93
C LYS A 165 -1.65 -0.10 -16.89
N ALA A 166 -1.42 0.47 -15.72
CA ALA A 166 -0.71 1.74 -15.58
C ALA A 166 0.64 1.76 -16.31
N THR A 167 1.49 0.75 -16.10
CA THR A 167 2.78 0.65 -16.78
C THR A 167 2.66 0.48 -18.30
N GLN A 168 1.67 -0.31 -18.76
CA GLN A 168 1.41 -0.50 -20.18
C GLN A 168 0.90 0.78 -20.84
N ALA A 169 0.01 1.51 -20.16
CA ALA A 169 -0.59 2.75 -20.64
C ALA A 169 0.43 3.89 -20.79
N ALA A 170 1.50 3.88 -20.01
CA ALA A 170 2.56 4.87 -20.07
C ALA A 170 3.54 4.67 -21.25
N GLN A 171 3.49 3.54 -21.94
CA GLN A 171 4.38 3.28 -23.08
C GLN A 171 4.17 4.32 -24.18
N GLY A 172 5.26 4.89 -24.68
CA GLY A 172 5.24 5.96 -25.68
C GLY A 172 4.95 7.35 -25.13
N THR A 173 4.81 7.51 -23.81
CA THR A 173 4.67 8.80 -23.13
C THR A 173 5.92 9.13 -22.30
N PRO A 174 6.15 10.38 -21.91
CA PRO A 174 7.23 10.77 -20.98
C PRO A 174 6.92 10.39 -19.52
N VAL A 175 5.73 9.92 -19.20
CA VAL A 175 5.30 9.62 -17.83
C VAL A 175 5.99 8.36 -17.32
N ARG A 176 6.76 8.51 -16.25
CA ARG A 176 7.37 7.37 -15.56
C ARG A 176 6.38 6.77 -14.58
N VAL A 177 6.34 5.44 -14.51
CA VAL A 177 5.43 4.72 -13.60
C VAL A 177 6.25 4.01 -12.54
N LEU A 178 5.96 4.32 -11.28
CA LEU A 178 6.39 3.59 -10.11
C LEU A 178 5.25 2.69 -9.61
N ARG A 179 5.58 1.67 -8.84
CA ARG A 179 4.59 0.74 -8.29
C ARG A 179 4.80 0.51 -6.81
N ARG A 180 3.72 0.45 -6.04
CA ARG A 180 3.75 0.04 -4.64
C ARG A 180 4.09 -1.46 -4.53
N GLN A 181 4.93 -1.82 -3.57
CA GLN A 181 5.22 -3.20 -3.21
C GLN A 181 4.57 -3.61 -1.89
N VAL A 182 4.36 -2.68 -0.96
CA VAL A 182 3.83 -2.99 0.36
C VAL A 182 2.70 -2.03 0.75
N PHE A 183 1.56 -2.56 1.24
CA PHE A 183 0.61 -1.80 2.04
C PHE A 183 0.98 -1.91 3.51
N LEU A 184 1.01 -0.78 4.24
CA LEU A 184 1.42 -0.76 5.63
C LEU A 184 0.28 -1.10 6.60
N ASP A 185 -0.96 -0.87 6.20
CA ASP A 185 -2.11 -0.79 7.10
C ASP A 185 -3.43 -1.34 6.53
N ASN A 186 -3.37 -2.41 5.73
CA ASN A 186 -4.57 -3.14 5.33
C ASN A 186 -5.40 -3.58 6.55
N VAL A 187 -4.73 -3.90 7.65
CA VAL A 187 -5.35 -4.05 8.96
C VAL A 187 -4.86 -2.90 9.83
N GLN A 188 -5.80 -2.09 10.34
CA GLN A 188 -5.54 -0.83 11.03
C GLN A 188 -5.05 -1.05 12.47
N THR A 189 -3.92 -1.75 12.64
CA THR A 189 -3.25 -1.97 13.93
C THR A 189 -1.78 -1.57 13.88
N GLU A 190 -1.22 -1.16 15.02
CA GLU A 190 0.22 -0.86 15.12
C GLU A 190 1.10 -2.09 14.81
N GLU A 191 0.60 -3.27 15.17
CA GLU A 191 1.32 -4.52 14.91
C GLU A 191 1.40 -4.84 13.42
N GLU A 192 0.28 -4.70 12.68
CA GLU A 192 0.31 -4.92 11.24
C GLU A 192 1.20 -3.90 10.54
N THR A 193 1.11 -2.62 10.90
CA THR A 193 2.01 -1.59 10.37
C THR A 193 3.47 -1.95 10.61
N ARG A 194 3.83 -2.44 11.80
CA ARG A 194 5.18 -2.89 12.13
C ARG A 194 5.60 -4.09 11.27
N LYS A 195 4.74 -5.08 11.14
CA LYS A 195 4.97 -6.29 10.32
C LYS A 195 5.22 -5.91 8.86
N GLN A 196 4.38 -5.06 8.28
CA GLN A 196 4.51 -4.64 6.90
C GLN A 196 5.71 -3.72 6.67
N LEU A 197 6.07 -2.84 7.61
CA LEU A 197 7.30 -2.06 7.51
C LEU A 197 8.54 -2.96 7.55
N ASN A 198 8.58 -3.97 8.40
CA ASN A 198 9.67 -4.95 8.42
C ASN A 198 9.74 -5.74 7.10
N ARG A 199 8.59 -6.08 6.51
CA ARG A 199 8.53 -6.68 5.16
C ARG A 199 9.08 -5.74 4.10
N ALA A 200 8.74 -4.46 4.14
CA ALA A 200 9.26 -3.46 3.22
C ALA A 200 10.80 -3.33 3.32
N VAL A 201 11.34 -3.30 4.54
CA VAL A 201 12.78 -3.30 4.80
C VAL A 201 13.46 -4.55 4.20
N ALA A 202 12.90 -5.73 4.43
CA ALA A 202 13.44 -6.97 3.88
C ALA A 202 13.41 -7.00 2.34
N LEU A 203 12.34 -6.50 1.74
CA LEU A 203 12.21 -6.38 0.29
C LEU A 203 13.19 -5.35 -0.29
N ALA A 204 13.37 -4.19 0.38
CA ALA A 204 14.35 -3.18 -0.02
C ALA A 204 15.76 -3.75 -0.07
N ARG A 205 16.17 -4.50 0.95
CA ARG A 205 17.46 -5.22 0.94
C ARG A 205 17.61 -6.20 -0.21
N LYS A 206 16.53 -6.88 -0.59
CA LYS A 206 16.54 -7.86 -1.68
C LYS A 206 16.52 -7.23 -3.07
N GLN A 207 15.78 -6.11 -3.24
CA GLN A 207 15.47 -5.53 -4.54
C GLN A 207 16.24 -4.22 -4.81
N GLY A 208 16.92 -3.68 -3.80
CA GLY A 208 17.58 -2.38 -3.84
C GLY A 208 16.65 -1.20 -3.52
N SER A 209 15.36 -1.30 -3.86
CA SER A 209 14.39 -0.25 -3.56
C SER A 209 12.97 -0.80 -3.39
N VAL A 210 12.18 -0.16 -2.52
CA VAL A 210 10.77 -0.52 -2.25
C VAL A 210 9.95 0.74 -1.97
N ILE A 211 8.71 0.75 -2.45
CA ILE A 211 7.70 1.75 -2.12
C ILE A 211 6.62 1.10 -1.25
N ALA A 212 6.41 1.67 -0.08
CA ALA A 212 5.35 1.31 0.85
C ALA A 212 4.31 2.43 0.93
N ILE A 213 3.02 2.07 0.92
CA ILE A 213 1.91 3.01 1.07
C ILE A 213 1.14 2.68 2.35
N GLY A 214 0.75 3.71 3.09
CA GLY A 214 -0.15 3.65 4.23
C GLY A 214 -1.09 4.85 4.25
N HIS A 215 -1.96 4.92 5.27
CA HIS A 215 -2.96 5.96 5.43
C HIS A 215 -2.83 6.62 6.81
N PRO A 216 -3.38 7.84 7.03
CA PRO A 216 -3.26 8.55 8.31
C PRO A 216 -4.23 7.99 9.36
N HIS A 217 -4.29 6.65 9.51
CA HIS A 217 -5.00 6.03 10.61
C HIS A 217 -4.24 6.25 11.93
N PRO A 218 -4.92 6.49 13.05
CA PRO A 218 -4.25 6.71 14.33
C PRO A 218 -3.24 5.60 14.72
N SER A 219 -3.52 4.35 14.36
CA SER A 219 -2.60 3.21 14.58
C SER A 219 -1.35 3.31 13.71
N THR A 220 -1.51 3.63 12.42
CA THR A 220 -0.40 3.81 11.47
C THR A 220 0.48 4.96 11.90
N VAL A 221 -0.12 6.10 12.25
CA VAL A 221 0.59 7.28 12.75
C VAL A 221 1.47 6.92 13.96
N ARG A 222 0.87 6.28 14.99
CA ARG A 222 1.62 5.88 16.20
C ARG A 222 2.74 4.88 15.89
N ALA A 223 2.49 3.91 15.01
CA ALA A 223 3.49 2.93 14.61
C ALA A 223 4.67 3.60 13.89
N LEU A 224 4.40 4.47 12.91
CA LEU A 224 5.47 5.12 12.14
C LEU A 224 6.33 6.05 12.99
N HIS A 225 5.76 6.79 13.94
CA HIS A 225 6.52 7.59 14.90
C HIS A 225 7.50 6.76 15.74
N LYS A 226 7.11 5.54 16.11
CA LYS A 226 7.98 4.62 16.85
C LYS A 226 9.05 3.97 15.98
N LEU A 227 8.69 3.60 14.74
CA LEU A 227 9.48 2.70 13.91
C LEU A 227 10.45 3.41 12.95
N ILE A 228 10.08 4.56 12.40
CA ILE A 228 10.95 5.29 11.46
C ILE A 228 12.29 5.67 12.09
N PRO A 229 12.36 6.17 13.35
CA PRO A 229 13.64 6.44 14.00
C PRO A 229 14.52 5.20 14.27
N GLN A 230 13.92 4.01 14.13
CA GLN A 230 14.58 2.72 14.36
C GLN A 230 14.92 1.98 13.07
N LEU A 231 14.75 2.62 11.92
CA LEU A 231 15.13 2.01 10.64
C LEU A 231 16.60 1.62 10.66
N PRO A 232 16.95 0.43 10.13
CA PRO A 232 18.34 -0.01 10.08
C PRO A 232 19.23 0.95 9.27
N PRO A 233 20.51 1.10 9.61
CA PRO A 233 21.40 2.06 8.95
C PRO A 233 21.70 1.73 7.47
N ASP A 234 21.46 0.50 7.04
CA ASP A 234 21.54 0.04 5.66
C ASP A 234 20.28 0.35 4.82
N ILE A 235 19.28 1.01 5.42
CA ILE A 235 18.05 1.47 4.74
C ILE A 235 18.07 2.99 4.70
N GLU A 236 18.03 3.52 3.49
CA GLU A 236 17.86 4.95 3.22
C GLU A 236 16.40 5.28 2.99
N LEU A 237 15.82 6.14 3.85
CA LEU A 237 14.47 6.66 3.62
C LEU A 237 14.54 7.77 2.57
N VAL A 238 13.82 7.60 1.46
CA VAL A 238 13.82 8.52 0.32
C VAL A 238 12.40 8.77 -0.16
N SER A 239 12.19 9.80 -1.00
CA SER A 239 10.91 9.99 -1.68
C SER A 239 10.83 9.15 -2.97
N PRO A 240 9.61 8.84 -3.48
CA PRO A 240 9.45 8.18 -4.78
C PRO A 240 10.11 8.94 -5.94
N GLY A 241 10.00 10.26 -5.98
CA GLY A 241 10.66 11.09 -7.00
C GLY A 241 12.19 11.00 -6.95
N TYR A 242 12.76 10.89 -5.74
CA TYR A 242 14.19 10.64 -5.59
C TYR A 242 14.61 9.33 -6.26
N MET A 243 13.85 8.25 -6.07
CA MET A 243 14.13 6.96 -6.72
C MET A 243 14.16 7.05 -8.25
N LEU A 244 13.30 7.90 -8.85
CA LEU A 244 13.29 8.10 -10.30
C LEU A 244 14.55 8.78 -10.83
N THR A 245 15.15 9.67 -10.06
CA THR A 245 16.33 10.44 -10.48
C THR A 245 17.66 9.76 -10.13
N HIS A 246 17.63 8.83 -9.17
CA HIS A 246 18.82 8.16 -8.63
C HIS A 246 18.79 6.64 -8.82
N ALA A 247 17.93 6.13 -9.70
CA ALA A 247 17.90 4.71 -10.04
C ALA A 247 19.28 4.24 -10.52
N GLY A 248 19.84 3.24 -9.82
CA GLY A 248 21.13 2.63 -10.15
C GLY A 248 22.38 3.41 -9.73
N LYS A 249 22.25 4.52 -9.00
CA LYS A 249 23.39 5.17 -8.35
C LYS A 249 23.49 4.70 -6.90
N PRO A 250 24.65 4.18 -6.45
CA PRO A 250 24.85 3.91 -5.04
C PRO A 250 24.68 5.21 -4.24
N SER A 251 23.79 5.21 -3.25
CA SER A 251 23.72 6.34 -2.32
C SER A 251 24.98 6.34 -1.47
N ALA A 252 25.69 7.44 -1.45
CA ALA A 252 26.84 7.60 -0.54
C ALA A 252 26.27 7.75 0.89
N VAL A 253 26.25 6.67 1.64
CA VAL A 253 25.91 6.70 3.06
C VAL A 253 26.94 7.59 3.75
N LYS A 254 26.54 8.75 4.24
CA LYS A 254 27.34 9.51 5.21
C LYS A 254 27.42 8.63 6.47
N PRO A 255 28.64 8.30 6.96
CA PRO A 255 28.76 7.58 8.22
C PRO A 255 28.05 8.39 9.32
N GLN A 256 26.99 7.84 9.88
CA GLN A 256 26.46 8.38 11.12
C GLN A 256 27.50 8.10 12.22
N PRO A 257 27.78 9.06 13.12
CA PRO A 257 28.69 8.81 14.23
C PRO A 257 28.14 7.62 15.03
N GLU A 258 28.97 6.61 15.20
CA GLU A 258 28.67 5.45 16.02
C GLU A 258 28.24 5.90 17.41
N LYS A 259 27.01 5.57 17.80
CA LYS A 259 26.58 5.69 19.19
C LYS A 259 27.46 4.72 20.03
N PRO A 260 27.94 5.12 21.19
CA PRO A 260 28.76 4.24 22.05
C PRO A 260 28.00 2.92 22.28
N VAL A 261 28.64 1.81 21.96
CA VAL A 261 28.09 0.47 22.21
C VAL A 261 28.01 0.30 23.73
N VAL A 262 26.81 0.38 24.28
CA VAL A 262 26.57 0.00 25.68
C VAL A 262 26.67 -1.53 25.72
N PRO A 263 27.52 -2.11 26.62
CA PRO A 263 27.67 -3.55 26.71
C PRO A 263 26.34 -4.20 27.07
N VAL A 264 25.78 -4.99 26.14
CA VAL A 264 24.59 -5.79 26.39
C VAL A 264 24.94 -6.90 27.34
N LYS A 265 24.38 -6.89 28.56
CA LYS A 265 24.46 -8.03 29.48
C LYS A 265 23.91 -9.29 28.77
N PRO A 266 24.54 -10.46 28.98
CA PRO A 266 24.05 -11.69 28.32
C PRO A 266 22.62 -11.97 28.73
N VAL A 267 21.74 -12.06 27.74
CA VAL A 267 20.37 -12.48 27.92
C VAL A 267 20.38 -13.97 28.26
N VAL A 268 20.01 -14.28 29.48
CA VAL A 268 19.75 -15.65 29.92
C VAL A 268 18.59 -16.15 29.09
N LYS A 269 18.83 -17.19 28.30
CA LYS A 269 17.76 -17.88 27.52
C LYS A 269 16.82 -18.54 28.53
N GLU A 270 15.71 -17.89 28.82
CA GLU A 270 14.58 -18.58 29.45
C GLU A 270 14.01 -19.57 28.44
N LYS A 271 13.88 -20.82 28.90
CA LYS A 271 13.26 -21.90 28.13
C LYS A 271 11.80 -21.51 27.84
N PRO A 272 11.30 -21.68 26.61
CA PRO A 272 9.88 -21.51 26.34
C PRO A 272 9.14 -22.59 27.12
N TRP A 273 8.25 -22.16 28.02
CA TRP A 273 7.31 -23.02 28.73
C TRP A 273 6.28 -23.56 27.71
N LEU A 274 6.52 -24.77 27.28
CA LEU A 274 5.49 -25.62 26.65
C LEU A 274 4.76 -26.32 27.79
N THR A 275 3.70 -25.74 28.31
CA THR A 275 2.67 -26.49 29.03
C THR A 275 1.71 -27.09 28.00
N PRO A 276 1.46 -28.42 28.04
CA PRO A 276 0.42 -29.01 27.20
C PRO A 276 -0.94 -28.52 27.69
N MET A 277 -1.66 -27.79 26.81
CA MET A 277 -3.10 -27.53 27.02
C MET A 277 -3.90 -28.79 26.67
N THR A 278 -3.86 -29.78 27.58
CA THR A 278 -4.82 -30.89 27.60
C THR A 278 -5.31 -30.94 29.04
N GLU A 279 -6.41 -30.25 29.28
CA GLU A 279 -7.38 -30.47 30.38
C GLU A 279 -8.01 -29.12 30.74
N GLN A 280 -9.11 -28.83 30.09
CA GLN A 280 -10.26 -28.03 30.51
C GLN A 280 -10.94 -27.33 29.33
N CYS A 281 -11.61 -28.12 28.49
CA CYS A 281 -12.70 -27.62 27.65
C CYS A 281 -13.75 -28.76 27.51
N GLU A 282 -14.40 -29.10 28.60
CA GLU A 282 -15.76 -29.63 28.56
C GLU A 282 -16.73 -28.46 28.67
N GLY A 283 -16.99 -27.82 27.54
CA GLY A 283 -18.02 -26.84 27.35
C GLY A 283 -18.49 -26.96 25.91
N LYS A 284 -19.65 -27.57 25.70
CA LYS A 284 -20.35 -27.62 24.42
C LYS A 284 -20.69 -26.17 24.01
N ALA A 285 -19.86 -25.57 23.17
CA ALA A 285 -20.23 -24.37 22.40
C ALA A 285 -20.67 -24.86 21.02
N GLU A 286 -21.97 -24.88 20.76
CA GLU A 286 -22.53 -24.95 19.42
C GLU A 286 -22.19 -23.64 18.72
N ILE A 287 -21.02 -23.57 18.05
CA ILE A 287 -20.69 -22.52 17.12
C ILE A 287 -21.37 -22.89 15.81
N GLY A 288 -22.42 -22.11 15.43
CA GLY A 288 -23.22 -22.36 14.25
C GLY A 288 -22.38 -22.47 12.98
N GLY A 289 -22.67 -23.45 12.14
CA GLY A 289 -21.90 -23.79 10.94
C GLY A 289 -21.73 -22.63 9.92
N GLU A 290 -22.59 -21.64 9.95
CA GLU A 290 -22.47 -20.43 9.10
C GLU A 290 -21.24 -19.55 9.42
N PHE A 291 -20.85 -19.45 10.69
CA PHE A 291 -19.70 -18.64 11.10
C PHE A 291 -18.40 -19.26 10.61
N TYR A 292 -18.29 -20.57 10.65
CA TYR A 292 -17.10 -21.30 10.18
C TYR A 292 -16.95 -21.23 8.66
N THR A 293 -18.05 -21.35 7.93
CA THR A 293 -18.04 -21.29 6.45
C THR A 293 -17.66 -19.89 5.96
N ASN A 294 -18.16 -18.85 6.62
CA ASN A 294 -17.81 -17.45 6.28
C ASN A 294 -16.35 -17.15 6.61
N TYR A 295 -15.82 -17.66 7.71
CA TYR A 295 -14.42 -17.47 8.11
C TYR A 295 -13.45 -18.19 7.15
N ILE A 296 -13.75 -19.41 6.75
CA ILE A 296 -12.95 -20.18 5.78
C ILE A 296 -13.00 -19.53 4.38
N ASN A 297 -14.15 -19.03 3.95
CA ASN A 297 -14.26 -18.31 2.68
C ASN A 297 -13.46 -17.00 2.71
N LEU A 298 -13.49 -16.24 3.81
CA LEU A 298 -12.69 -15.01 3.97
C LEU A 298 -11.18 -15.31 3.97
N LEU A 299 -10.75 -16.39 4.64
CA LEU A 299 -9.36 -16.83 4.62
C LEU A 299 -8.92 -17.30 3.23
N THR A 300 -9.79 -18.01 2.51
CA THR A 300 -9.48 -18.49 1.15
C THR A 300 -9.38 -17.32 0.17
N GLU A 301 -10.26 -16.31 0.26
CA GLU A 301 -10.14 -15.08 -0.54
C GLU A 301 -8.91 -14.24 -0.20
N ALA A 302 -8.56 -14.16 1.08
CA ALA A 302 -7.35 -13.44 1.51
C ALA A 302 -6.07 -14.12 1.02
N LEU A 303 -6.04 -15.45 1.00
CA LEU A 303 -4.90 -16.24 0.53
C LEU A 303 -4.78 -16.27 -0.99
N LEU A 304 -5.88 -16.23 -1.73
CA LEU A 304 -5.88 -16.10 -3.20
C LEU A 304 -5.49 -14.68 -3.67
N ARG A 305 -5.63 -13.67 -2.81
CA ARG A 305 -5.20 -12.29 -3.11
C ARG A 305 -3.71 -12.04 -2.90
N ASP A 306 -3.10 -12.78 -2.00
CA ASP A 306 -1.65 -12.68 -1.73
C ASP A 306 -1.01 -13.91 -2.38
N GLN A 307 -0.18 -13.75 -3.41
CA GLN A 307 0.51 -14.83 -4.12
C GLN A 307 1.34 -15.68 -3.12
N MET A 308 0.67 -16.43 -2.29
CA MET A 308 1.30 -17.38 -1.38
C MET A 308 1.43 -18.73 -2.07
N ASN A 309 2.68 -19.18 -2.10
CA ASN A 309 3.23 -20.48 -2.44
C ASN A 309 2.19 -21.57 -2.74
N ASP A 310 2.20 -22.12 -3.95
CA ASP A 310 1.29 -23.17 -4.46
C ASP A 310 1.03 -24.34 -3.48
N LYS A 311 1.99 -24.68 -2.63
CA LYS A 311 1.86 -25.70 -1.59
C LYS A 311 0.86 -25.37 -0.47
N VAL A 312 0.68 -24.09 -0.12
CA VAL A 312 -0.28 -23.69 0.92
C VAL A 312 -1.69 -23.70 0.34
N ALA A 313 -1.85 -23.31 -0.93
CA ALA A 313 -3.11 -23.40 -1.64
C ALA A 313 -3.58 -24.86 -1.78
N GLU A 314 -2.67 -25.78 -2.06
CA GLU A 314 -2.95 -27.23 -2.21
C GLU A 314 -3.38 -27.87 -0.88
N VAL A 315 -2.74 -27.50 0.23
CA VAL A 315 -3.12 -27.95 1.58
C VAL A 315 -4.51 -27.43 1.97
N LEU A 316 -4.82 -26.17 1.67
CA LEU A 316 -6.13 -25.59 1.98
C LEU A 316 -7.25 -26.16 1.12
N LEU A 317 -6.99 -26.47 -0.16
CA LEU A 317 -7.93 -27.18 -1.02
C LEU A 317 -8.21 -28.60 -0.48
N SER A 318 -7.18 -29.30 0.00
CA SER A 318 -7.35 -30.64 0.60
C SER A 318 -8.17 -30.62 1.89
N VAL A 319 -7.98 -29.60 2.75
CA VAL A 319 -8.80 -29.40 3.96
C VAL A 319 -10.24 -29.06 3.60
N ARG A 320 -10.49 -28.25 2.57
CA ARG A 320 -11.85 -27.91 2.10
C ARG A 320 -12.60 -29.12 1.57
N MET A 321 -11.92 -30.07 0.91
CA MET A 321 -12.53 -31.29 0.42
C MET A 321 -12.77 -32.34 1.53
N ALA A 322 -12.09 -32.24 2.67
CA ALA A 322 -12.27 -33.12 3.83
C ALA A 322 -13.37 -32.68 4.80
N LEU A 323 -13.92 -31.47 4.65
CA LEU A 323 -15.02 -31.00 5.48
C LEU A 323 -16.36 -31.47 4.93
N PRO A 324 -17.31 -31.93 5.80
CA PRO A 324 -18.65 -32.32 5.36
C PRO A 324 -19.34 -31.14 4.67
N GLN A 325 -19.80 -31.36 3.44
CA GLN A 325 -20.60 -30.38 2.70
C GLN A 325 -21.93 -30.18 3.44
N PRO A 326 -22.43 -28.93 3.56
CA PRO A 326 -23.76 -28.73 4.13
C PRO A 326 -24.79 -29.48 3.27
N ASP A 327 -25.57 -30.35 3.90
CA ASP A 327 -26.64 -31.09 3.25
C ASP A 327 -27.53 -30.13 2.47
N THR A 328 -27.68 -30.40 1.18
CA THR A 328 -28.67 -29.73 0.32
C THR A 328 -30.04 -30.09 0.87
N ALA A 329 -30.72 -29.15 1.50
CA ALA A 329 -32.08 -29.34 1.97
C ALA A 329 -32.99 -29.76 0.79
N PRO A 330 -33.87 -30.75 0.99
CA PRO A 330 -34.81 -31.14 -0.07
C PRO A 330 -35.77 -30.00 -0.39
N PRO A 331 -36.29 -29.93 -1.63
CA PRO A 331 -37.16 -28.84 -2.05
C PRO A 331 -38.46 -28.84 -1.24
N ALA A 332 -38.79 -27.69 -0.66
CA ALA A 332 -40.01 -27.45 0.09
C ALA A 332 -41.24 -27.84 -0.71
N ALA A 333 -42.07 -28.69 -0.10
CA ALA A 333 -43.35 -29.12 -0.62
C ALA A 333 -44.25 -27.91 -0.89
N LYS A 334 -44.83 -27.91 -2.10
CA LYS A 334 -45.85 -26.93 -2.50
C LYS A 334 -47.13 -27.19 -1.67
N GLU A 335 -47.41 -26.33 -0.71
CA GLU A 335 -48.76 -26.24 -0.15
C GLU A 335 -49.66 -25.49 -1.15
N SER A 336 -50.67 -26.25 -1.61
CA SER A 336 -51.80 -25.73 -2.40
C SER A 336 -52.73 -24.99 -1.46
N VAL A 337 -52.82 -23.65 -1.62
CA VAL A 337 -53.92 -22.88 -1.02
C VAL A 337 -54.97 -22.62 -2.08
N SER A 338 -56.12 -23.11 -1.76
CA SER A 338 -57.39 -23.01 -2.45
C SER A 338 -57.81 -21.57 -2.70
N THR A 339 -58.26 -21.33 -3.92
CA THR A 339 -59.05 -20.19 -4.37
C THR A 339 -60.38 -20.11 -3.65
N ASP A 340 -60.69 -18.93 -3.10
CA ASP A 340 -62.07 -18.48 -3.00
C ASP A 340 -62.20 -16.99 -3.33
N LEU A 341 -63.04 -16.78 -4.36
CA LEU A 341 -63.47 -15.51 -4.92
C LEU A 341 -64.53 -14.83 -4.03
N LYS A 342 -64.43 -13.49 -3.89
CA LYS A 342 -65.57 -12.54 -3.93
C LYS A 342 -65.03 -11.14 -4.08
N ALA A 343 -65.16 -10.53 -5.16
CA ALA A 343 -66.19 -9.69 -5.79
C ALA A 343 -66.44 -8.34 -5.11
N ALA A 344 -66.39 -7.33 -5.95
CA ALA A 344 -66.95 -5.96 -5.86
C ALA A 344 -66.08 -4.93 -5.08
N GLU A 345 -65.81 -3.75 -5.59
CA GLU A 345 -66.69 -2.79 -6.25
C GLU A 345 -65.88 -1.71 -6.99
N LYS A 346 -66.46 -1.19 -8.00
CA LYS A 346 -66.02 -0.22 -8.98
C LYS A 346 -66.21 1.22 -8.52
N VAL A 347 -65.36 2.13 -9.12
CA VAL A 347 -65.72 3.45 -9.67
C VAL A 347 -65.53 4.68 -8.74
N PRO A 348 -65.23 5.87 -9.25
CA PRO A 348 -64.74 6.36 -10.55
C PRO A 348 -63.54 7.34 -10.51
N ALA A 349 -63.09 7.64 -11.74
CA ALA A 349 -62.14 8.69 -12.08
C ALA A 349 -62.77 10.09 -12.15
N GLU A 350 -61.82 11.07 -12.21
CA GLU A 350 -61.90 12.42 -12.79
C GLU A 350 -62.16 13.60 -11.84
N PRO A 351 -61.77 14.83 -12.21
CA PRO A 351 -60.86 15.27 -13.27
C PRO A 351 -59.79 16.31 -12.86
N ALA A 352 -59.00 16.69 -13.89
CA ALA A 352 -58.04 17.77 -13.93
C ALA A 352 -58.65 19.18 -13.82
N ALA A 353 -57.88 20.14 -13.27
CA ALA A 353 -57.91 21.59 -13.58
C ALA A 353 -56.56 22.14 -13.13
N GLU A 354 -55.63 22.49 -13.98
CA GLU A 354 -55.48 23.76 -14.74
C GLU A 354 -55.32 25.01 -13.88
N THR A 355 -54.16 25.63 -14.05
CA THR A 355 -53.90 27.08 -14.25
C THR A 355 -53.44 27.96 -13.12
N GLN A 356 -52.29 28.56 -13.35
CA GLN A 356 -51.82 29.93 -13.09
C GLN A 356 -51.40 30.35 -11.66
N ARG A 357 -50.20 30.58 -11.44
CA ARG A 357 -49.41 31.85 -11.63
C ARG A 357 -47.96 31.63 -11.25
#